data_c5d199f2859fdbc91c0cde4fcf3cba50
#
_entry.id   c5d199f2859fdbc91c0cde4fcf3cba50
#
_cell.length_a   1.000
_cell.length_b   1.000
_cell.length_c   1.000
_cell.angle_alpha   90.00
_cell.angle_beta   90.00
_cell.angle_gamma   90.00
#
_symmetry.space_group_name_H-M   'P 1'
#
loop_
_entity.id
_entity.type
_entity.pdbx_description
1 polymer ?
#
loop_
_entity_poly.entity_id
_entity_poly.type
_entity_poly.pdbx_seq_one_letter_code
_entity_poly.pdbx_strand_id
1 'polypeptide(L)'
;ISRLETDFYGKTSSSKTVLSDRINTLYSTMFDNSVRPSAITQMNGIEWFLSRHVSIKSITDRLTTLETQIYGKPITGTLQKRMNDLAMLAYGNSDTKTPLIATTIPVDTLVKIKLVTPLNTETSKVGDKVKFQASEDVIYNGQLIIAAGAPGEGVVTKVKSARNFGRNGEIDVDFQQIQAFDGTYIQTTLGDKAKKEIENLAMAAGASIAGIALLGPIGIVGGIFVNGKDIDLPTGTESYIQTKTPTNIYAIQTSLDDNFKVNTPPITEEESNSSSTDTSSNSDVNTSPSTTTENNS
;
A
#
# COMPACT_ATOMS: atom_id res chain seq x y z
N ILE A 1 7.31 -10.84 -25.86
CA ILE A 1 8.55 -10.43 -25.16
C ILE A 1 9.09 -9.16 -25.78
N SER A 2 9.32 -9.06 -27.11
CA SER A 2 9.85 -7.86 -27.75
C SER A 2 9.05 -6.60 -27.41
N ARG A 3 7.71 -6.68 -27.34
CA ARG A 3 6.87 -5.57 -26.90
C ARG A 3 7.18 -5.15 -25.46
N LEU A 4 7.27 -6.13 -24.54
CA LEU A 4 7.58 -5.83 -23.13
C LEU A 4 8.96 -5.19 -22.96
N GLU A 5 9.97 -5.68 -23.71
CA GLU A 5 11.29 -5.06 -23.72
C GLU A 5 11.25 -3.61 -24.24
N THR A 6 10.51 -3.37 -25.32
CA THR A 6 10.34 -2.01 -25.86
C THR A 6 9.60 -1.11 -24.89
N ASP A 7 8.52 -1.59 -24.28
CA ASP A 7 7.74 -0.81 -23.31
C ASP A 7 8.59 -0.47 -22.07
N PHE A 8 9.43 -1.40 -21.63
CA PHE A 8 10.24 -1.21 -20.42
C PHE A 8 11.56 -0.47 -20.69
N TYR A 9 12.34 -0.94 -21.67
CA TYR A 9 13.71 -0.43 -21.95
C TYR A 9 13.80 0.52 -23.14
N GLY A 10 12.74 0.63 -23.96
CA GLY A 10 12.76 1.39 -25.21
C GLY A 10 13.43 0.67 -26.40
N LYS A 11 13.91 -0.53 -26.18
CA LYS A 11 14.58 -1.35 -27.20
C LYS A 11 14.38 -2.83 -26.94
N THR A 12 14.48 -3.63 -28.00
CA THR A 12 14.50 -5.09 -27.91
C THR A 12 15.91 -5.62 -27.72
N SER A 13 16.03 -6.78 -27.09
CA SER A 13 17.28 -7.53 -27.03
C SER A 13 17.76 -7.94 -28.44
N SER A 14 19.05 -8.23 -28.57
CA SER A 14 19.64 -8.71 -29.83
C SER A 14 18.91 -9.97 -30.33
N SER A 15 18.76 -10.08 -31.66
CA SER A 15 18.19 -11.28 -32.30
C SER A 15 18.98 -12.56 -32.03
N LYS A 16 20.24 -12.44 -31.56
CA LYS A 16 21.10 -13.55 -31.16
C LYS A 16 20.84 -14.03 -29.72
N THR A 17 20.12 -13.25 -28.89
CA THR A 17 19.82 -13.61 -27.52
C THR A 17 18.71 -14.63 -27.49
N VAL A 18 18.92 -15.73 -26.77
CA VAL A 18 17.94 -16.84 -26.66
C VAL A 18 16.69 -16.34 -25.93
N LEU A 19 15.55 -16.89 -26.30
CA LEU A 19 14.26 -16.46 -25.74
C LEU A 19 14.19 -16.61 -24.22
N SER A 20 14.74 -17.70 -23.68
CA SER A 20 14.81 -17.94 -22.23
C SER A 20 15.56 -16.84 -21.49
N ASP A 21 16.69 -16.38 -22.05
CA ASP A 21 17.51 -15.33 -21.41
C ASP A 21 16.81 -13.99 -21.41
N ARG A 22 16.07 -13.69 -22.47
CA ARG A 22 15.23 -12.48 -22.56
C ARG A 22 14.11 -12.51 -21.53
N ILE A 23 13.46 -13.67 -21.35
CA ILE A 23 12.43 -13.86 -20.32
C ILE A 23 13.04 -13.67 -18.94
N ASN A 24 14.16 -14.35 -18.66
CA ASN A 24 14.84 -14.29 -17.37
C ASN A 24 15.30 -12.86 -17.05
N THR A 25 15.83 -12.13 -18.03
CA THR A 25 16.25 -10.74 -17.87
C THR A 25 15.07 -9.83 -17.50
N LEU A 26 13.94 -9.96 -18.20
CA LEU A 26 12.72 -9.23 -17.87
C LEU A 26 12.22 -9.61 -16.49
N TYR A 27 12.13 -10.89 -16.19
CA TYR A 27 11.66 -11.38 -14.88
C TYR A 27 12.54 -10.86 -13.75
N SER A 28 13.87 -11.00 -13.86
CA SER A 28 14.79 -10.48 -12.84
C SER A 28 14.69 -8.97 -12.68
N THR A 29 14.57 -8.23 -13.77
CA THR A 29 14.40 -6.77 -13.67
C THR A 29 13.10 -6.40 -12.95
N MET A 30 12.02 -7.15 -13.18
CA MET A 30 10.69 -6.83 -12.63
C MET A 30 10.51 -7.28 -11.19
N PHE A 31 11.09 -8.44 -10.79
CA PHE A 31 10.70 -9.13 -9.56
C PHE A 31 11.88 -9.60 -8.68
N ASP A 32 13.11 -9.68 -9.19
CA ASP A 32 14.23 -10.23 -8.45
C ASP A 32 14.98 -9.13 -7.68
N ASN A 33 14.97 -9.24 -6.36
CA ASN A 33 15.65 -8.32 -5.44
C ASN A 33 17.05 -8.81 -5.01
N SER A 34 17.56 -9.94 -5.54
CA SER A 34 18.79 -10.57 -5.05
C SER A 34 20.05 -9.73 -5.27
N VAL A 35 20.12 -8.97 -6.37
CA VAL A 35 21.28 -8.14 -6.73
C VAL A 35 21.00 -6.65 -6.54
N ARG A 36 19.79 -6.24 -6.85
CA ARG A 36 19.34 -4.83 -6.78
C ARG A 36 17.83 -4.81 -6.59
N PRO A 37 17.26 -3.71 -6.04
CA PRO A 37 15.81 -3.57 -5.96
C PRO A 37 15.17 -3.73 -7.33
N SER A 38 14.17 -4.60 -7.42
CA SER A 38 13.40 -4.85 -8.63
C SER A 38 12.55 -3.64 -9.02
N ALA A 39 12.03 -3.63 -10.25
CA ALA A 39 11.15 -2.56 -10.70
C ALA A 39 9.89 -2.42 -9.84
N ILE A 40 9.32 -3.53 -9.36
CA ILE A 40 8.19 -3.52 -8.43
C ILE A 40 8.58 -2.86 -7.12
N THR A 41 9.72 -3.22 -6.55
CA THR A 41 10.21 -2.63 -5.30
C THR A 41 10.47 -1.13 -5.43
N GLN A 42 11.11 -0.71 -6.53
CA GLN A 42 11.32 0.70 -6.83
C GLN A 42 10.00 1.45 -6.98
N MET A 43 9.04 0.87 -7.71
CA MET A 43 7.71 1.47 -7.89
C MET A 43 6.96 1.61 -6.57
N ASN A 44 7.03 0.60 -5.69
CA ASN A 44 6.45 0.65 -4.35
C ASN A 44 7.05 1.82 -3.55
N GLY A 45 8.38 2.00 -3.61
CA GLY A 45 9.06 3.13 -2.96
C GLY A 45 8.60 4.48 -3.48
N ILE A 46 8.57 4.66 -4.80
CA ILE A 46 8.14 5.90 -5.45
C ILE A 46 6.70 6.24 -5.04
N GLU A 47 5.79 5.28 -5.17
CA GLU A 47 4.38 5.48 -4.88
C GLU A 47 4.13 5.77 -3.41
N TRP A 48 4.75 5.02 -2.50
CA TRP A 48 4.62 5.27 -1.07
C TRP A 48 5.18 6.64 -0.67
N PHE A 49 6.28 7.06 -1.29
CA PHE A 49 6.88 8.37 -1.03
C PHE A 49 5.98 9.52 -1.46
N LEU A 50 5.40 9.43 -2.66
CA LEU A 50 4.60 10.49 -3.25
C LEU A 50 3.15 10.50 -2.74
N SER A 51 2.56 9.34 -2.40
CA SER A 51 1.14 9.21 -2.07
C SER A 51 0.85 8.57 -0.70
N ARG A 52 1.88 8.08 0.01
CA ARG A 52 1.73 7.30 1.27
C ARG A 52 0.81 6.08 1.12
N HIS A 53 0.77 5.53 -0.06
CA HIS A 53 -0.02 4.35 -0.39
C HIS A 53 0.75 3.50 -1.41
N VAL A 54 0.57 2.18 -1.37
CA VAL A 54 1.12 1.26 -2.37
C VAL A 54 -0.04 0.53 -3.04
N SER A 55 -0.14 0.67 -4.37
CA SER A 55 -1.18 0.04 -5.18
C SER A 55 -0.73 -1.32 -5.69
N ILE A 56 -1.69 -2.23 -5.84
CA ILE A 56 -1.50 -3.56 -6.46
C ILE A 56 -1.77 -3.58 -7.97
N LYS A 57 -2.04 -2.41 -8.57
CA LYS A 57 -2.26 -2.28 -10.00
C LYS A 57 -0.97 -2.52 -10.79
N SER A 58 -1.09 -2.61 -12.11
CA SER A 58 0.09 -2.72 -12.98
C SER A 58 1.01 -1.51 -12.83
N ILE A 59 2.32 -1.68 -13.07
CA ILE A 59 3.29 -0.57 -13.05
C ILE A 59 2.83 0.57 -13.97
N THR A 60 2.30 0.23 -15.14
CA THR A 60 1.81 1.22 -16.11
C THR A 60 0.66 2.06 -15.55
N ASP A 61 -0.32 1.42 -14.92
CA ASP A 61 -1.47 2.12 -14.33
C ASP A 61 -1.04 3.00 -13.16
N ARG A 62 -0.12 2.51 -12.33
CA ARG A 62 0.42 3.23 -11.18
C ARG A 62 1.18 4.48 -11.62
N LEU A 63 2.09 4.35 -12.61
CA LEU A 63 2.79 5.48 -13.22
C LEU A 63 1.81 6.50 -13.79
N THR A 64 0.85 6.05 -14.59
CA THR A 64 -0.17 6.91 -15.19
C THR A 64 -0.97 7.66 -14.13
N THR A 65 -1.31 7.00 -13.03
CA THR A 65 -2.04 7.62 -11.91
C THR A 65 -1.21 8.71 -11.25
N LEU A 66 0.05 8.41 -10.88
CA LEU A 66 0.95 9.39 -10.24
C LEU A 66 1.24 10.57 -11.16
N GLU A 67 1.57 10.31 -12.43
CA GLU A 67 1.84 11.36 -13.41
C GLU A 67 0.63 12.27 -13.62
N THR A 68 -0.57 11.70 -13.68
CA THR A 68 -1.81 12.49 -13.81
C THR A 68 -2.04 13.36 -12.57
N GLN A 69 -1.76 12.84 -11.38
CA GLN A 69 -1.88 13.61 -10.14
C GLN A 69 -0.85 14.77 -10.07
N ILE A 70 0.37 14.54 -10.54
CA ILE A 70 1.48 15.48 -10.41
C ILE A 70 1.51 16.48 -11.58
N TYR A 71 1.32 15.99 -12.81
CA TYR A 71 1.50 16.78 -14.05
C TYR A 71 0.18 17.06 -14.79
N GLY A 72 -0.96 16.59 -14.27
CA GLY A 72 -2.26 16.72 -14.92
C GLY A 72 -2.47 15.80 -16.13
N LYS A 73 -1.46 15.02 -16.53
CA LYS A 73 -1.52 14.11 -17.69
C LYS A 73 -0.45 13.01 -17.60
N PRO A 74 -0.65 11.85 -18.23
CA PRO A 74 0.39 10.83 -18.38
C PRO A 74 1.57 11.34 -19.20
N ILE A 75 2.77 10.88 -18.83
CA ILE A 75 4.02 11.19 -19.56
C ILE A 75 4.29 10.08 -20.58
N THR A 76 4.81 10.47 -21.74
CA THR A 76 5.25 9.51 -22.77
C THR A 76 6.68 9.07 -22.52
N GLY A 77 6.99 7.81 -22.84
CA GLY A 77 8.32 7.24 -22.69
C GLY A 77 8.29 5.81 -22.16
N THR A 78 9.48 5.24 -22.00
CA THR A 78 9.64 3.89 -21.45
C THR A 78 9.26 3.86 -19.98
N LEU A 79 8.80 2.70 -19.48
CA LEU A 79 8.46 2.53 -18.06
C LEU A 79 9.66 2.88 -17.18
N GLN A 80 10.87 2.45 -17.55
CA GLN A 80 12.08 2.77 -16.81
C GLN A 80 12.35 4.28 -16.72
N LYS A 81 12.21 5.01 -17.84
CA LYS A 81 12.41 6.47 -17.83
C LYS A 81 11.36 7.15 -16.94
N ARG A 82 10.10 6.81 -17.11
CA ARG A 82 8.99 7.36 -16.32
C ARG A 82 9.18 7.10 -14.81
N MET A 83 9.61 5.88 -14.43
CA MET A 83 9.96 5.56 -13.04
C MET A 83 11.11 6.42 -12.54
N ASN A 84 12.18 6.60 -13.33
CA ASN A 84 13.31 7.43 -12.95
C ASN A 84 12.91 8.90 -12.75
N ASP A 85 12.07 9.44 -13.64
CA ASP A 85 11.58 10.83 -13.53
C ASP A 85 10.78 11.04 -12.24
N LEU A 86 9.89 10.10 -11.89
CA LEU A 86 9.16 10.13 -10.62
C LEU A 86 10.04 9.87 -9.40
N ALA A 87 11.06 9.02 -9.50
CA ALA A 87 12.02 8.78 -8.44
C ALA A 87 12.84 10.04 -8.11
N MET A 88 13.24 10.81 -9.15
CA MET A 88 13.88 12.11 -8.96
C MET A 88 12.99 13.07 -8.18
N LEU A 89 11.70 13.11 -8.50
CA LEU A 89 10.74 13.94 -7.78
C LEU A 89 10.55 13.47 -6.33
N ALA A 90 10.46 12.16 -6.13
CA ALA A 90 10.24 11.57 -4.80
C ALA A 90 11.44 11.75 -3.86
N TYR A 91 12.66 11.56 -4.36
CA TYR A 91 13.87 11.46 -3.53
C TYR A 91 14.83 12.65 -3.65
N GLY A 92 14.59 13.56 -4.58
CA GLY A 92 15.28 14.86 -4.65
C GLY A 92 16.73 14.83 -5.07
N ASN A 93 17.27 13.71 -5.56
CA ASN A 93 18.67 13.64 -6.01
C ASN A 93 18.83 12.97 -7.39
N SER A 94 19.96 13.25 -8.06
CA SER A 94 20.30 12.74 -9.39
C SER A 94 20.64 11.25 -9.42
N ASP A 95 20.89 10.63 -8.28
CA ASP A 95 21.29 9.22 -8.19
C ASP A 95 20.10 8.25 -8.11
N THR A 96 18.89 8.74 -8.24
CA THR A 96 17.61 8.02 -8.39
C THR A 96 17.49 6.64 -7.70
N LYS A 97 18.26 6.43 -6.64
CA LYS A 97 18.20 5.20 -5.87
C LYS A 97 17.10 5.35 -4.84
N THR A 98 16.07 4.51 -4.98
CA THR A 98 15.07 4.34 -3.93
C THR A 98 15.79 4.05 -2.61
N PRO A 99 15.52 4.80 -1.53
CA PRO A 99 16.22 4.64 -0.23
C PRO A 99 15.74 3.36 0.48
N LEU A 100 16.13 2.22 -0.07
CA LEU A 100 15.76 0.91 0.44
C LEU A 100 16.82 0.37 1.38
N ILE A 101 16.38 -0.25 2.46
CA ILE A 101 17.20 -0.85 3.50
C ILE A 101 16.93 -2.34 3.51
N ALA A 102 17.99 -3.15 3.39
CA ALA A 102 17.87 -4.59 3.61
C ALA A 102 17.57 -4.85 5.09
N THR A 103 16.49 -5.56 5.35
CA THR A 103 16.04 -5.88 6.71
C THR A 103 15.48 -7.30 6.77
N THR A 104 15.34 -7.82 7.99
CA THR A 104 14.73 -9.13 8.23
C THR A 104 13.45 -8.94 9.02
N ILE A 105 12.33 -9.40 8.46
CA ILE A 105 11.07 -9.47 9.20
C ILE A 105 11.17 -10.61 10.20
N PRO A 106 10.98 -10.36 11.51
CA PRO A 106 11.01 -11.42 12.52
C PRO A 106 9.82 -12.39 12.38
N VAL A 107 10.01 -13.60 12.90
CA VAL A 107 8.90 -14.50 13.19
C VAL A 107 7.91 -13.85 14.15
N ASP A 108 6.63 -14.24 14.08
CA ASP A 108 5.55 -13.73 14.93
C ASP A 108 5.30 -12.20 14.80
N THR A 109 5.72 -11.59 13.71
CA THR A 109 5.29 -10.23 13.38
C THR A 109 3.80 -10.25 13.04
N LEU A 110 3.02 -9.47 13.80
CA LEU A 110 1.58 -9.36 13.61
C LEU A 110 1.25 -8.52 12.38
N VAL A 111 0.25 -8.96 11.63
CA VAL A 111 -0.28 -8.25 10.48
C VAL A 111 -1.80 -8.21 10.60
N LYS A 112 -2.37 -7.02 10.69
CA LYS A 112 -3.80 -6.82 10.59
C LYS A 112 -4.24 -6.92 9.14
N ILE A 113 -5.21 -7.76 8.88
CA ILE A 113 -5.69 -8.03 7.51
C ILE A 113 -7.19 -7.76 7.39
N LYS A 114 -7.66 -7.60 6.16
CA LYS A 114 -9.07 -7.61 5.81
C LYS A 114 -9.33 -8.56 4.64
N LEU A 115 -10.43 -9.29 4.71
CA LEU A 115 -10.84 -10.23 3.67
C LEU A 115 -11.22 -9.48 2.38
N VAL A 116 -10.78 -10.00 1.25
CA VAL A 116 -11.23 -9.62 -0.10
C VAL A 116 -12.23 -10.66 -0.61
N THR A 117 -11.97 -11.95 -0.35
CA THR A 117 -12.90 -13.04 -0.63
C THR A 117 -13.86 -13.18 0.55
N PRO A 118 -15.17 -13.06 0.39
CA PRO A 118 -16.13 -13.34 1.45
C PRO A 118 -16.10 -14.84 1.78
N LEU A 119 -16.36 -15.19 3.04
CA LEU A 119 -16.41 -16.58 3.53
C LEU A 119 -17.77 -16.85 4.18
N ASN A 120 -18.39 -17.96 3.79
CA ASN A 120 -19.70 -18.35 4.31
C ASN A 120 -19.78 -19.87 4.41
N THR A 121 -20.31 -20.41 5.54
CA THR A 121 -20.40 -21.86 5.76
C THR A 121 -21.35 -22.60 4.83
N GLU A 122 -22.29 -21.89 4.18
CA GLU A 122 -23.20 -22.50 3.23
C GLU A 122 -22.62 -22.60 1.82
N THR A 123 -21.76 -21.64 1.44
CA THR A 123 -21.27 -21.50 0.06
C THR A 123 -19.80 -21.85 -0.13
N SER A 124 -18.95 -21.62 0.90
CA SER A 124 -17.52 -21.92 0.81
C SER A 124 -17.27 -23.44 0.86
N LYS A 125 -16.18 -23.85 0.20
CA LYS A 125 -15.75 -25.26 0.12
C LYS A 125 -14.29 -25.40 0.52
N VAL A 126 -13.94 -26.56 1.05
CA VAL A 126 -12.52 -26.92 1.27
C VAL A 126 -11.78 -26.86 -0.06
N GLY A 127 -10.63 -26.17 -0.05
CA GLY A 127 -9.82 -25.91 -1.25
C GLY A 127 -10.11 -24.57 -1.93
N ASP A 128 -11.15 -23.83 -1.53
CA ASP A 128 -11.41 -22.50 -2.06
C ASP A 128 -10.27 -21.54 -1.71
N LYS A 129 -9.84 -20.74 -2.69
CA LYS A 129 -8.82 -19.72 -2.50
C LYS A 129 -9.40 -18.53 -1.76
N VAL A 130 -8.70 -18.08 -0.72
CA VAL A 130 -9.03 -16.91 0.08
C VAL A 130 -8.04 -15.82 -0.25
N LYS A 131 -8.55 -14.68 -0.73
CA LYS A 131 -7.75 -13.46 -0.91
C LYS A 131 -8.00 -12.52 0.25
N PHE A 132 -6.95 -11.92 0.74
CA PHE A 132 -6.99 -10.90 1.77
C PHE A 132 -5.94 -9.82 1.48
N GLN A 133 -5.91 -8.77 2.26
CA GLN A 133 -4.91 -7.72 2.14
C GLN A 133 -4.59 -7.13 3.51
N ALA A 134 -3.39 -6.57 3.67
CA ALA A 134 -3.04 -5.82 4.87
C ALA A 134 -4.02 -4.65 5.05
N SER A 135 -4.57 -4.48 6.26
CA SER A 135 -5.49 -3.37 6.57
C SER A 135 -4.76 -2.06 6.80
N GLU A 136 -3.52 -2.13 7.28
CA GLU A 136 -2.69 -1.00 7.67
C GLU A 136 -1.21 -1.28 7.36
N ASP A 137 -0.39 -0.24 7.39
CA ASP A 137 1.06 -0.36 7.27
C ASP A 137 1.65 -1.12 8.46
N VAL A 138 2.52 -2.08 8.20
CA VAL A 138 3.30 -2.78 9.24
C VAL A 138 4.71 -2.19 9.25
N ILE A 139 5.02 -1.53 10.36
CA ILE A 139 6.31 -0.87 10.57
C ILE A 139 7.12 -1.66 11.60
N TYR A 140 8.36 -1.97 11.27
CA TYR A 140 9.32 -2.62 12.16
C TYR A 140 10.62 -1.81 12.20
N ASN A 141 11.06 -1.41 13.40
CA ASN A 141 12.24 -0.56 13.61
C ASN A 141 12.25 0.71 12.74
N GLY A 142 11.11 1.38 12.59
CA GLY A 142 10.98 2.57 11.76
C GLY A 142 10.99 2.31 10.25
N GLN A 143 10.91 1.06 9.83
CA GLN A 143 10.91 0.65 8.43
C GLN A 143 9.56 0.05 8.05
N LEU A 144 9.00 0.49 6.94
CA LEU A 144 7.80 -0.10 6.35
C LEU A 144 8.14 -1.44 5.72
N ILE A 145 7.66 -2.52 6.32
CA ILE A 145 7.93 -3.89 5.89
C ILE A 145 6.78 -4.52 5.09
N ILE A 146 5.53 -4.13 5.39
CA ILE A 146 4.34 -4.51 4.63
C ILE A 146 3.47 -3.26 4.51
N ALA A 147 3.14 -2.86 3.29
CA ALA A 147 2.29 -1.70 3.06
C ALA A 147 0.80 -2.04 3.21
N ALA A 148 -0.01 -1.09 3.63
CA ALA A 148 -1.47 -1.20 3.60
C ALA A 148 -1.94 -1.56 2.18
N GLY A 149 -2.87 -2.51 2.07
CA GLY A 149 -3.33 -3.03 0.79
C GLY A 149 -2.47 -4.15 0.20
N ALA A 150 -1.31 -4.50 0.80
CA ALA A 150 -0.48 -5.61 0.34
C ALA A 150 -1.29 -6.91 0.24
N PRO A 151 -1.27 -7.61 -0.91
CA PRO A 151 -2.11 -8.78 -1.12
C PRO A 151 -1.57 -10.00 -0.39
N GLY A 152 -2.50 -10.83 0.09
CA GLY A 152 -2.22 -12.13 0.66
C GLY A 152 -3.17 -13.19 0.14
N GLU A 153 -2.76 -14.43 0.27
CA GLU A 153 -3.50 -15.61 -0.18
C GLU A 153 -3.53 -16.68 0.91
N GLY A 154 -4.65 -17.39 0.93
CA GLY A 154 -4.88 -18.54 1.77
C GLY A 154 -5.79 -19.55 1.11
N VAL A 155 -6.11 -20.62 1.82
CA VAL A 155 -7.00 -21.67 1.34
C VAL A 155 -7.92 -22.10 2.47
N VAL A 156 -9.18 -22.37 2.16
CA VAL A 156 -10.14 -22.96 3.09
C VAL A 156 -9.76 -24.42 3.36
N THR A 157 -9.51 -24.76 4.60
CA THR A 157 -9.09 -26.13 5.00
C THR A 157 -10.23 -26.94 5.62
N LYS A 158 -11.27 -26.26 6.11
CA LYS A 158 -12.43 -26.91 6.72
C LYS A 158 -13.67 -26.04 6.60
N VAL A 159 -14.81 -26.66 6.35
CA VAL A 159 -16.13 -26.02 6.36
C VAL A 159 -17.13 -26.95 7.02
N LYS A 160 -17.90 -26.43 7.96
CA LYS A 160 -19.08 -27.10 8.51
C LYS A 160 -20.20 -26.09 8.66
N SER A 161 -21.34 -26.37 8.08
CA SER A 161 -22.55 -25.56 8.27
C SER A 161 -23.13 -25.81 9.66
N ALA A 162 -23.80 -24.81 10.21
CA ALA A 162 -24.59 -24.95 11.42
C ALA A 162 -25.69 -26.02 11.22
N ARG A 163 -26.04 -26.71 12.30
CA ARG A 163 -27.13 -27.70 12.27
C ARG A 163 -28.03 -27.50 13.49
N ASN A 164 -29.25 -28.00 13.37
CA ASN A 164 -30.21 -28.06 14.48
C ASN A 164 -29.56 -28.68 15.72
N PHE A 165 -29.98 -28.25 16.91
CA PHE A 165 -29.42 -28.62 18.23
C PHE A 165 -28.11 -27.88 18.62
N GLY A 166 -27.93 -26.60 18.21
CA GLY A 166 -26.86 -25.73 18.72
C GLY A 166 -25.47 -26.07 18.21
N ARG A 167 -25.34 -26.79 17.09
CA ARG A 167 -24.05 -27.00 16.44
C ARG A 167 -23.70 -25.76 15.65
N ASN A 168 -22.53 -25.20 15.95
CA ASN A 168 -22.00 -24.02 15.31
C ASN A 168 -21.52 -24.28 13.86
N GLY A 169 -21.61 -23.27 13.00
CA GLY A 169 -20.84 -23.23 11.78
C GLY A 169 -19.33 -23.13 12.08
N GLU A 170 -18.49 -23.64 11.20
CA GLU A 170 -17.04 -23.65 11.35
C GLU A 170 -16.38 -23.46 9.98
N ILE A 171 -15.47 -22.49 9.87
CA ILE A 171 -14.60 -22.31 8.70
C ILE A 171 -13.17 -22.14 9.19
N ASP A 172 -12.28 -23.02 8.71
CA ASP A 172 -10.84 -22.90 8.93
C ASP A 172 -10.16 -22.43 7.65
N VAL A 173 -9.27 -21.47 7.78
CA VAL A 173 -8.45 -20.93 6.68
C VAL A 173 -6.97 -21.06 7.03
N ASP A 174 -6.22 -21.67 6.14
CA ASP A 174 -4.76 -21.58 6.14
C ASP A 174 -4.34 -20.29 5.40
N PHE A 175 -3.92 -19.28 6.16
CA PHE A 175 -3.41 -18.01 5.64
C PHE A 175 -1.94 -18.21 5.26
N GLN A 176 -1.70 -18.56 4.00
CA GLN A 176 -0.42 -19.11 3.55
C GLN A 176 0.66 -18.06 3.43
N GLN A 177 0.35 -16.90 2.84
CA GLN A 177 1.35 -15.88 2.54
C GLN A 177 0.75 -14.48 2.36
N ILE A 178 1.59 -13.47 2.61
CA ILE A 178 1.32 -12.06 2.32
C ILE A 178 2.53 -11.43 1.64
N GLN A 179 2.31 -10.43 0.80
CA GLN A 179 3.39 -9.76 0.09
C GLN A 179 4.05 -8.70 0.99
N ALA A 180 5.38 -8.73 1.08
CA ALA A 180 6.18 -7.67 1.68
C ALA A 180 6.25 -6.43 0.79
N PHE A 181 6.81 -5.35 1.34
CA PHE A 181 6.99 -4.09 0.63
C PHE A 181 7.78 -4.24 -0.68
N ASP A 182 8.75 -5.11 -0.73
CA ASP A 182 9.60 -5.37 -1.90
C ASP A 182 9.03 -6.43 -2.87
N GLY A 183 7.80 -6.87 -2.66
CA GLY A 183 7.16 -7.90 -3.46
C GLY A 183 7.48 -9.34 -3.05
N THR A 184 8.38 -9.56 -2.08
CA THR A 184 8.68 -10.89 -1.54
C THR A 184 7.46 -11.46 -0.82
N TYR A 185 7.15 -12.73 -1.05
CA TYR A 185 6.08 -13.42 -0.32
C TYR A 185 6.58 -13.95 1.02
N ILE A 186 5.93 -13.50 2.09
CA ILE A 186 6.20 -13.88 3.47
C ILE A 186 5.23 -14.97 3.87
N GLN A 187 5.74 -16.07 4.40
CA GLN A 187 4.91 -17.15 4.94
C GLN A 187 4.21 -16.70 6.22
N THR A 188 2.90 -16.94 6.30
CA THR A 188 2.07 -16.52 7.42
C THR A 188 1.26 -17.68 8.01
N THR A 189 0.71 -17.46 9.18
CA THR A 189 -0.13 -18.40 9.89
C THR A 189 -1.06 -17.69 10.86
N LEU A 190 -2.13 -18.38 11.28
CA LEU A 190 -2.96 -17.99 12.40
C LEU A 190 -2.33 -18.54 13.70
N GLY A 191 -1.22 -17.92 14.14
CA GLY A 191 -0.52 -18.33 15.37
C GLY A 191 -1.12 -17.74 16.65
N ASP A 192 -0.47 -18.01 17.78
CA ASP A 192 -1.03 -17.65 19.09
C ASP A 192 -1.12 -16.14 19.33
N LYS A 193 -0.16 -15.36 18.81
CA LYS A 193 -0.23 -13.89 18.91
C LYS A 193 -1.39 -13.33 18.08
N ALA A 194 -1.57 -13.82 16.84
CA ALA A 194 -2.68 -13.42 16.01
C ALA A 194 -4.03 -13.76 16.64
N LYS A 195 -4.18 -14.97 17.21
CA LYS A 195 -5.39 -15.38 17.92
C LYS A 195 -5.71 -14.45 19.08
N LYS A 196 -4.71 -14.10 19.88
CA LYS A 196 -4.88 -13.17 21.01
C LYS A 196 -5.35 -11.80 20.54
N GLU A 197 -4.81 -11.28 19.44
CA GLU A 197 -5.26 -9.98 18.90
C GLU A 197 -6.67 -10.05 18.31
N ILE A 198 -7.07 -11.19 17.74
CA ILE A 198 -8.45 -11.42 17.30
C ILE A 198 -9.39 -11.41 18.53
N GLU A 199 -8.99 -12.03 19.64
CA GLU A 199 -9.76 -11.99 20.91
C GLU A 199 -9.88 -10.57 21.44
N ASN A 200 -8.79 -9.79 21.45
CA ASN A 200 -8.80 -8.40 21.86
C ASN A 200 -9.71 -7.54 20.97
N LEU A 201 -9.66 -7.74 19.65
CA LEU A 201 -10.52 -7.06 18.68
C LEU A 201 -11.99 -7.36 18.93
N ALA A 202 -12.33 -8.63 19.18
CA ALA A 202 -13.69 -9.06 19.50
C ALA A 202 -14.19 -8.46 20.80
N MET A 203 -13.35 -8.39 21.85
CA MET A 203 -13.70 -7.78 23.13
C MET A 203 -13.90 -6.27 23.01
N ALA A 204 -13.03 -5.57 22.28
CA ALA A 204 -13.11 -4.13 22.06
C ALA A 204 -14.35 -3.71 21.28
N ALA A 205 -14.78 -4.56 20.36
CA ALA A 205 -15.95 -4.32 19.52
C ALA A 205 -17.29 -4.49 20.27
N GLY A 206 -17.25 -4.98 21.52
CA GLY A 206 -18.45 -5.36 22.26
C GLY A 206 -19.20 -6.47 21.51
N ALA A 207 -19.75 -7.45 22.17
CA ALA A 207 -20.36 -8.67 21.61
C ALA A 207 -21.48 -8.47 20.55
N SER A 208 -21.57 -7.33 19.91
CA SER A 208 -22.61 -6.90 18.97
C SER A 208 -22.16 -6.73 17.53
N ILE A 209 -20.92 -6.99 17.18
CA ILE A 209 -20.56 -6.96 15.76
C ILE A 209 -21.02 -8.28 15.14
N ALA A 210 -22.16 -8.19 14.47
CA ALA A 210 -22.62 -9.21 13.54
C ALA A 210 -21.53 -9.38 12.46
N GLY A 211 -20.71 -10.41 12.59
CA GLY A 211 -19.54 -10.70 11.75
C GLY A 211 -18.25 -10.94 12.53
N ILE A 212 -18.12 -10.44 13.75
CA ILE A 212 -17.04 -10.80 14.68
C ILE A 212 -17.65 -11.32 16.00
N ALA A 213 -18.75 -12.03 15.94
CA ALA A 213 -19.21 -12.88 17.04
C ALA A 213 -18.32 -14.15 17.06
N LEU A 214 -17.05 -13.90 17.10
CA LEU A 214 -16.01 -14.85 17.19
C LEU A 214 -15.65 -15.02 18.63
N LEU A 215 -15.71 -16.24 19.09
CA LEU A 215 -15.09 -16.70 20.31
C LEU A 215 -16.06 -16.94 21.45
N GLY A 216 -16.71 -18.09 21.36
CA GLY A 216 -17.08 -18.81 22.56
C GLY A 216 -15.81 -19.31 23.28
N PRO A 217 -15.87 -19.60 24.61
CA PRO A 217 -14.71 -19.80 25.48
C PRO A 217 -13.90 -21.09 25.27
N ILE A 218 -14.03 -21.79 24.16
CA ILE A 218 -13.37 -23.09 23.96
C ILE A 218 -12.69 -23.14 22.60
N GLY A 219 -11.37 -23.00 22.63
CA GLY A 219 -10.49 -23.69 21.70
C GLY A 219 -10.37 -23.10 20.29
N ILE A 220 -9.66 -22.00 20.16
CA ILE A 220 -9.14 -21.56 18.88
C ILE A 220 -8.01 -22.51 18.49
N VAL A 221 -8.33 -23.52 17.75
CA VAL A 221 -7.38 -24.24 16.91
C VAL A 221 -7.85 -24.02 15.48
N GLY A 222 -7.34 -22.94 14.87
CA GLY A 222 -7.41 -22.75 13.42
C GLY A 222 -8.75 -22.32 12.82
N GLY A 223 -9.81 -22.00 13.58
CA GLY A 223 -11.11 -21.73 13.00
C GLY A 223 -11.87 -20.54 13.60
N ILE A 224 -12.75 -19.98 12.81
CA ILE A 224 -13.72 -18.96 13.20
C ILE A 224 -15.03 -19.66 13.55
N PHE A 225 -15.57 -19.46 14.77
CA PHE A 225 -16.80 -20.09 15.22
C PHE A 225 -17.88 -19.06 15.56
N VAL A 226 -19.12 -19.30 15.15
CA VAL A 226 -20.30 -18.54 15.57
C VAL A 226 -21.30 -19.47 16.25
N ASN A 227 -21.75 -19.09 17.43
CA ASN A 227 -22.57 -19.94 18.31
C ASN A 227 -23.97 -20.17 17.70
N GLY A 228 -24.29 -21.42 17.30
CA GLY A 228 -25.59 -21.84 16.82
C GLY A 228 -26.06 -21.27 15.50
N LYS A 229 -25.18 -20.56 14.74
CA LYS A 229 -25.47 -19.95 13.43
C LYS A 229 -24.40 -20.28 12.42
N ASP A 230 -24.74 -20.16 11.16
CA ASP A 230 -23.77 -20.19 10.08
C ASP A 230 -22.83 -18.97 10.16
N ILE A 231 -21.60 -19.16 9.71
CA ILE A 231 -20.60 -18.11 9.61
C ILE A 231 -20.84 -17.38 8.31
N ASP A 232 -20.89 -16.05 8.38
CA ASP A 232 -20.94 -15.15 7.24
C ASP A 232 -19.94 -14.01 7.46
N LEU A 233 -18.81 -14.05 6.75
CA LEU A 233 -17.74 -13.07 6.82
C LEU A 233 -17.69 -12.31 5.48
N PRO A 234 -18.29 -11.13 5.39
CA PRO A 234 -18.29 -10.33 4.18
C PRO A 234 -16.88 -9.81 3.85
N THR A 235 -16.71 -9.36 2.61
CA THR A 235 -15.54 -8.58 2.20
C THR A 235 -15.32 -7.42 3.16
N GLY A 236 -14.08 -7.16 3.55
CA GLY A 236 -13.72 -6.13 4.51
C GLY A 236 -13.67 -6.63 5.97
N THR A 237 -14.09 -7.87 6.25
CA THR A 237 -13.93 -8.44 7.61
C THR A 237 -12.47 -8.42 8.02
N GLU A 238 -12.18 -7.79 9.15
CA GLU A 238 -10.82 -7.68 9.71
C GLU A 238 -10.45 -8.90 10.55
N SER A 239 -9.16 -9.23 10.53
CA SER A 239 -8.55 -10.30 11.31
C SER A 239 -7.07 -10.03 11.52
N TYR A 240 -6.37 -10.91 12.19
CA TYR A 240 -4.92 -10.88 12.37
C TYR A 240 -4.29 -12.18 11.90
N ILE A 241 -3.11 -12.07 11.32
CA ILE A 241 -2.19 -13.17 11.02
C ILE A 241 -0.82 -12.83 11.59
N GLN A 242 0.10 -13.77 11.61
CA GLN A 242 1.49 -13.54 11.99
C GLN A 242 2.44 -14.22 11.03
N THR A 243 3.67 -13.70 10.92
CA THR A 243 4.72 -14.30 10.11
C THR A 243 5.18 -15.61 10.72
N LYS A 244 5.46 -16.61 9.85
CA LYS A 244 5.82 -17.97 10.25
C LYS A 244 7.33 -18.18 10.34
N THR A 245 8.09 -17.47 9.49
CA THR A 245 9.55 -17.60 9.38
C THR A 245 10.19 -16.23 9.24
N PRO A 246 11.45 -16.05 9.71
CA PRO A 246 12.19 -14.84 9.41
C PRO A 246 12.37 -14.71 7.90
N THR A 247 12.17 -13.53 7.35
CA THR A 247 12.24 -13.30 5.90
C THR A 247 13.04 -12.03 5.60
N ASN A 248 14.06 -12.15 4.76
CA ASN A 248 14.86 -11.01 4.32
C ASN A 248 14.13 -10.27 3.20
N ILE A 249 14.05 -8.95 3.31
CA ILE A 249 13.38 -8.08 2.34
C ILE A 249 14.14 -6.75 2.19
N TYR A 250 13.75 -5.97 1.20
CA TYR A 250 14.02 -4.54 1.15
C TYR A 250 12.82 -3.76 1.69
N ALA A 251 13.08 -2.87 2.65
CA ALA A 251 12.08 -2.00 3.26
C ALA A 251 12.42 -0.54 3.01
N ILE A 252 11.49 0.37 3.28
CA ILE A 252 11.71 1.81 3.19
C ILE A 252 11.65 2.42 4.59
N GLN A 253 12.53 3.41 4.85
CA GLN A 253 12.50 4.17 6.10
C GLN A 253 11.25 5.05 6.14
N THR A 254 10.48 5.00 7.23
CA THR A 254 9.22 5.75 7.36
C THR A 254 9.45 7.19 7.82
N SER A 255 10.52 7.45 8.59
CA SER A 255 10.99 8.79 8.94
C SER A 255 12.12 9.16 7.99
N LEU A 256 11.97 10.25 7.27
CA LEU A 256 13.08 10.84 6.54
C LEU A 256 13.87 11.67 7.54
N ASP A 257 15.12 11.30 7.78
CA ASP A 257 16.06 12.17 8.43
C ASP A 257 16.18 13.46 7.60
N ASP A 258 16.51 14.60 8.24
CA ASP A 258 16.61 15.95 7.64
C ASP A 258 17.50 16.04 6.38
N ASN A 259 18.19 14.97 6.02
CA ASN A 259 19.00 14.84 4.80
C ASN A 259 18.16 14.61 3.52
N PHE A 260 16.88 14.24 3.65
CA PHE A 260 15.94 14.16 2.53
C PHE A 260 15.05 15.41 2.46
N LYS A 261 15.65 16.56 2.16
CA LYS A 261 14.87 17.75 1.80
C LYS A 261 14.26 17.54 0.43
N VAL A 262 12.95 17.41 0.39
CA VAL A 262 12.19 17.53 -0.87
C VAL A 262 12.46 18.93 -1.42
N ASN A 263 13.27 19.02 -2.47
CA ASN A 263 13.40 20.26 -3.24
C ASN A 263 12.09 20.45 -4.03
N THR A 264 11.08 21.02 -3.39
CA THR A 264 9.97 21.61 -4.13
C THR A 264 10.53 22.76 -4.95
N PRO A 265 10.44 22.74 -6.29
CA PRO A 265 10.79 23.92 -7.07
C PRO A 265 9.90 25.08 -6.61
N PRO A 266 10.43 26.29 -6.49
CA PRO A 266 9.62 27.45 -6.13
C PRO A 266 8.50 27.59 -7.18
N ILE A 267 7.27 27.67 -6.72
CA ILE A 267 6.13 28.04 -7.55
C ILE A 267 6.41 29.48 -7.96
N THR A 268 6.86 29.70 -9.18
CA THR A 268 6.96 31.03 -9.76
C THR A 268 5.52 31.49 -10.00
N GLU A 269 5.01 32.34 -9.13
CA GLU A 269 3.83 33.13 -9.43
C GLU A 269 4.20 34.03 -10.62
N GLU A 270 3.70 33.71 -11.79
CA GLU A 270 3.70 34.64 -12.92
C GLU A 270 2.77 35.81 -12.54
N GLU A 271 3.38 36.92 -12.20
CA GLU A 271 2.70 38.21 -12.15
C GLU A 271 1.99 38.46 -13.47
N SER A 272 0.68 38.38 -13.49
CA SER A 272 -0.16 38.89 -14.56
C SER A 272 -0.15 40.42 -14.51
N ASN A 273 0.85 41.04 -15.13
CA ASN A 273 0.89 42.46 -15.36
C ASN A 273 0.10 42.77 -16.63
N SER A 274 -1.18 43.07 -16.49
CA SER A 274 -1.94 43.68 -17.58
C SER A 274 -1.84 45.20 -17.44
N SER A 275 -1.03 45.77 -18.28
CA SER A 275 -0.97 47.19 -18.60
C SER A 275 -2.34 47.69 -19.06
N SER A 276 -2.86 48.73 -18.41
CA SER A 276 -3.77 49.70 -19.05
C SER A 276 -3.27 51.11 -18.80
N THR A 277 -2.75 51.70 -19.83
CA THR A 277 -2.59 53.12 -20.09
C THR A 277 -3.98 53.77 -20.11
N ASP A 278 -4.17 54.92 -19.38
CA ASP A 278 -4.67 56.15 -19.97
C ASP A 278 -4.72 57.26 -18.92
N THR A 279 -3.94 58.27 -19.19
CA THR A 279 -4.16 59.69 -19.50
C THR A 279 -4.97 60.57 -18.54
N SER A 280 -4.19 61.49 -17.96
CA SER A 280 -4.43 62.92 -17.71
C SER A 280 -5.74 63.41 -17.04
N SER A 281 -5.66 64.17 -15.95
CA SER A 281 -5.62 65.63 -15.94
C SER A 281 -5.77 66.19 -14.53
N ASN A 282 -4.94 67.15 -14.25
CA ASN A 282 -4.94 68.27 -13.33
C ASN A 282 -6.26 68.63 -12.57
N SER A 283 -6.15 68.88 -11.30
CA SER A 283 -6.25 70.25 -10.78
C SER A 283 -6.22 70.28 -9.25
N ASP A 284 -5.53 71.30 -8.78
CA ASP A 284 -5.28 71.79 -7.44
C ASP A 284 -6.50 71.93 -6.51
N VAL A 285 -6.25 71.88 -5.21
CA VAL A 285 -6.50 72.90 -4.22
C VAL A 285 -6.64 72.31 -2.80
N ASN A 286 -5.59 72.47 -2.01
CA ASN A 286 -5.48 73.14 -0.73
C ASN A 286 -6.65 72.99 0.27
N THR A 287 -6.40 72.45 1.46
CA THR A 287 -6.47 73.11 2.78
C THR A 287 -6.58 72.08 3.89
N SER A 288 -5.61 72.09 4.77
CA SER A 288 -5.76 71.65 6.20
C SER A 288 -6.36 72.81 6.99
N PRO A 289 -6.61 72.80 8.28
CA PRO A 289 -6.52 71.73 9.30
C PRO A 289 -7.64 71.70 10.34
N SER A 290 -7.40 70.97 11.38
CA SER A 290 -7.80 71.12 12.79
C SER A 290 -8.90 70.18 13.31
N THR A 291 -8.52 69.43 14.24
CA THR A 291 -8.53 69.44 15.71
C THR A 291 -9.80 68.89 16.35
N THR A 292 -9.56 68.01 17.25
CA THR A 292 -10.06 67.97 18.63
C THR A 292 -11.20 66.96 18.96
N THR A 293 -10.83 66.03 19.78
CA THR A 293 -11.29 65.65 21.12
C THR A 293 -12.59 64.88 21.30
N GLU A 294 -12.39 63.85 22.03
CA GLU A 294 -13.07 63.40 23.27
C GLU A 294 -14.42 62.69 23.20
N ASN A 295 -14.34 61.49 23.69
CA ASN A 295 -14.92 60.94 24.93
C ASN A 295 -16.30 60.27 24.89
N ASN A 296 -16.26 59.10 25.45
CA ASN A 296 -17.17 58.41 26.36
C ASN A 296 -18.64 58.16 25.94
N SER A 297 -18.97 56.96 25.83
CA SER A 297 -19.66 56.16 26.86
C SER A 297 -19.74 54.71 26.43
#